data_e498aca9548cf7acd96b89ac021d0c7f
#
_entry.id   e498aca9548cf7acd96b89ac021d0c7f
#
_cell.length_a   1.000
_cell.length_b   1.000
_cell.length_c   1.000
_cell.angle_alpha   90.00
_cell.angle_beta   90.00
_cell.angle_gamma   90.00
#
_symmetry.space_group_name_H-M   'P 1'
#
loop_
_entity.id
_entity.type
_entity.pdbx_description
1 polymer ?
#
loop_
_entity_poly.entity_id
_entity_poly.type
_entity_poly.pdbx_seq_one_letter_code
_entity_poly.pdbx_strand_id
1 'polypeptide(L)'
;YYDAYLQAYNLTNTQMGSLGSIFGVFGMISYLFGGVVADFISPKKLISISLILTGVAGFCHLFATNYSMLLVIYLVWGFTALFAFWPALVKGIRSLASSEEQGKAYGFMEAGRGVTNAAHLAIALAIITAITSKRGSAAGLKGGIIFYSVVVIVLGILVLLFFKDPETSDKSERFNFKQVLTVMKLPQVWILCLILCCTYVMNM
;
A
#
# COMPACT_ATOMS: atom_id res chain seq x y z
N TYR A 1 -16.98 -8.88 8.25
CA TYR A 1 -15.92 -9.76 7.69
C TYR A 1 -14.82 -10.11 8.68
N TYR A 2 -14.61 -9.34 9.73
CA TYR A 2 -13.63 -9.62 10.78
C TYR A 2 -13.87 -11.01 11.40
N ASP A 3 -15.08 -11.26 11.87
CA ASP A 3 -15.45 -12.54 12.47
C ASP A 3 -15.34 -13.70 11.48
N ALA A 4 -15.73 -13.48 10.21
CA ALA A 4 -15.60 -14.49 9.16
C ALA A 4 -14.13 -14.84 8.89
N TYR A 5 -13.22 -13.87 9.00
CA TYR A 5 -11.79 -14.08 8.85
C TYR A 5 -11.22 -14.87 10.04
N LEU A 6 -11.58 -14.48 11.27
CA LEU A 6 -11.19 -15.22 12.47
C LEU A 6 -11.64 -16.68 12.41
N GLN A 7 -12.88 -16.92 12.00
CA GLN A 7 -13.43 -18.28 11.87
C GLN A 7 -12.76 -19.07 10.75
N ALA A 8 -12.52 -18.45 9.59
CA ALA A 8 -11.94 -19.13 8.43
C ALA A 8 -10.51 -19.63 8.69
N TYR A 9 -9.74 -18.92 9.50
CA TYR A 9 -8.34 -19.25 9.81
C TYR A 9 -8.14 -19.71 11.26
N ASN A 10 -9.23 -19.90 12.02
CA ASN A 10 -9.23 -20.30 13.42
C ASN A 10 -8.27 -19.43 14.28
N LEU A 11 -8.41 -18.10 14.14
CA LEU A 11 -7.56 -17.12 14.82
C LEU A 11 -8.22 -16.57 16.08
N THR A 12 -7.39 -16.24 17.06
CA THR A 12 -7.80 -15.40 18.18
C THR A 12 -7.71 -13.92 17.83
N ASN A 13 -8.41 -13.05 18.59
CA ASN A 13 -8.30 -11.60 18.42
C ASN A 13 -6.86 -11.10 18.60
N THR A 14 -6.08 -11.70 19.52
CA THR A 14 -4.67 -11.37 19.73
C THR A 14 -3.83 -11.72 18.49
N GLN A 15 -4.07 -12.88 17.89
CA GLN A 15 -3.38 -13.27 16.66
C GLN A 15 -3.71 -12.33 15.50
N MET A 16 -4.98 -11.94 15.35
CA MET A 16 -5.37 -10.95 14.34
C MET A 16 -4.69 -9.60 14.56
N GLY A 17 -4.65 -9.12 15.80
CA GLY A 17 -3.92 -7.90 16.16
C GLY A 17 -2.43 -7.99 15.86
N SER A 18 -1.81 -9.15 16.09
CA SER A 18 -0.38 -9.36 15.78
C SER A 18 -0.10 -9.38 14.27
N LEU A 19 -1.02 -9.87 13.42
CA LEU A 19 -0.92 -9.77 11.96
C LEU A 19 -0.88 -8.31 11.52
N GLY A 20 -1.79 -7.48 12.03
CA GLY A 20 -1.80 -6.05 11.77
C GLY A 20 -0.52 -5.34 12.27
N SER A 21 -0.04 -5.73 13.46
CA SER A 21 1.19 -5.17 14.04
C SER A 21 2.42 -5.49 13.19
N ILE A 22 2.57 -6.73 12.73
CA ILE A 22 3.66 -7.12 11.83
C ILE A 22 3.61 -6.34 10.53
N PHE A 23 2.44 -6.24 9.90
CA PHE A 23 2.26 -5.43 8.70
C PHE A 23 2.71 -3.98 8.93
N GLY A 24 2.27 -3.37 10.05
CA GLY A 24 2.62 -1.98 10.39
C GLY A 24 4.11 -1.79 10.66
N VAL A 25 4.74 -2.66 11.46
CA VAL A 25 6.18 -2.58 11.79
C VAL A 25 7.04 -2.74 10.54
N PHE A 26 6.77 -3.77 9.72
CA PHE A 26 7.51 -3.97 8.47
C PHE A 26 7.22 -2.86 7.45
N GLY A 27 6.00 -2.32 7.44
CA GLY A 27 5.65 -1.14 6.68
C GLY A 27 6.48 0.08 7.09
N MET A 28 6.60 0.36 8.38
CA MET A 28 7.41 1.47 8.89
C MET A 28 8.89 1.32 8.51
N ILE A 29 9.47 0.13 8.69
CA ILE A 29 10.85 -0.16 8.27
C ILE A 29 10.98 0.04 6.75
N SER A 30 10.02 -0.44 5.99
CA SER A 30 9.98 -0.33 4.54
C SER A 30 9.97 1.12 4.06
N TYR A 31 9.26 2.01 4.72
CA TYR A 31 9.26 3.44 4.40
C TYR A 31 10.64 4.07 4.54
N LEU A 32 11.41 3.71 5.57
CA LEU A 32 12.74 4.27 5.80
C LEU A 32 13.71 3.94 4.65
N PHE A 33 13.66 2.70 4.16
CA PHE A 33 14.56 2.26 3.08
C PHE A 33 13.99 2.50 1.70
N GLY A 34 12.66 2.50 1.56
CA GLY A 34 11.96 2.66 0.29
C GLY A 34 12.21 4.01 -0.38
N GLY A 35 12.32 5.09 0.41
CA GLY A 35 12.69 6.41 -0.08
C GLY A 35 14.05 6.40 -0.77
N VAL A 36 15.05 5.77 -0.14
CA VAL A 36 16.40 5.64 -0.71
C VAL A 36 16.37 4.86 -2.02
N VAL A 37 15.66 3.71 -2.05
CA VAL A 37 15.56 2.87 -3.24
C VAL A 37 14.82 3.58 -4.38
N ALA A 38 13.80 4.39 -4.05
CA ALA A 38 13.06 5.19 -5.02
C ALA A 38 13.92 6.24 -5.73
N ASP A 39 15.07 6.64 -5.17
CA ASP A 39 15.99 7.56 -5.82
C ASP A 39 16.87 6.89 -6.89
N PHE A 40 17.06 5.58 -6.80
CA PHE A 40 17.89 4.82 -7.73
C PHE A 40 17.10 4.06 -8.81
N ILE A 41 15.84 3.73 -8.54
CA ILE A 41 15.00 2.96 -9.44
C ILE A 41 13.85 3.85 -9.95
N SER A 42 13.45 3.64 -11.22
CA SER A 42 12.36 4.42 -11.79
C SER A 42 11.01 4.17 -11.07
N PRO A 43 10.19 5.21 -10.89
CA PRO A 43 8.86 5.08 -10.28
C PRO A 43 8.00 4.02 -10.94
N LYS A 44 8.02 3.94 -12.26
CA LYS A 44 7.31 2.92 -13.05
C LYS A 44 7.62 1.51 -12.59
N LYS A 45 8.92 1.16 -12.51
CA LYS A 45 9.35 -0.18 -12.11
C LYS A 45 8.98 -0.49 -10.67
N LEU A 46 9.23 0.45 -9.77
CA LEU A 46 8.95 0.26 -8.34
C LEU A 46 7.48 0.07 -8.06
N ILE A 47 6.61 0.93 -8.61
CA ILE A 47 5.16 0.83 -8.45
C ILE A 47 4.66 -0.51 -9.01
N SER A 48 5.09 -0.85 -10.24
CA SER A 48 4.64 -2.09 -10.88
C SER A 48 5.08 -3.33 -10.11
N ILE A 49 6.34 -3.41 -9.70
CA ILE A 49 6.87 -4.54 -8.92
C ILE A 49 6.15 -4.65 -7.58
N SER A 50 5.98 -3.54 -6.85
CA SER A 50 5.27 -3.51 -5.57
C SER A 50 3.85 -4.04 -5.70
N LEU A 51 3.09 -3.56 -6.70
CA LEU A 51 1.71 -3.99 -6.93
C LEU A 51 1.64 -5.47 -7.30
N ILE A 52 2.48 -5.94 -8.24
CA ILE A 52 2.49 -7.34 -8.68
C ILE A 52 2.84 -8.26 -7.50
N LEU A 53 3.88 -7.96 -6.73
CA LEU A 53 4.28 -8.76 -5.57
C LEU A 53 3.21 -8.78 -4.48
N THR A 54 2.55 -7.64 -4.22
CA THR A 54 1.43 -7.56 -3.27
C THR A 54 0.28 -8.45 -3.71
N GLY A 55 -0.06 -8.45 -5.00
CA GLY A 55 -1.12 -9.30 -5.53
C GLY A 55 -0.76 -10.79 -5.54
N VAL A 56 0.50 -11.13 -5.84
CA VAL A 56 1.00 -12.53 -5.74
C VAL A 56 0.92 -13.02 -4.30
N ALA A 57 1.34 -12.21 -3.32
CA ALA A 57 1.19 -12.54 -1.91
C ALA A 57 -0.29 -12.72 -1.52
N GLY A 58 -1.21 -11.95 -2.13
CA GLY A 58 -2.64 -12.16 -1.99
C GLY A 58 -3.11 -13.52 -2.49
N PHE A 59 -2.61 -14.01 -3.61
CA PHE A 59 -2.88 -15.38 -4.05
C PHE A 59 -2.30 -16.43 -3.10
N CYS A 60 -1.09 -16.21 -2.58
CA CYS A 60 -0.53 -17.11 -1.57
C CYS A 60 -1.41 -17.19 -0.31
N HIS A 61 -2.14 -16.13 0.01
CA HIS A 61 -3.07 -16.10 1.11
C HIS A 61 -4.21 -17.13 0.99
N LEU A 62 -4.62 -17.50 -0.23
CA LEU A 62 -5.64 -18.54 -0.48
C LEU A 62 -5.19 -19.92 0.00
N PHE A 63 -3.90 -20.15 0.08
CA PHE A 63 -3.29 -21.43 0.50
C PHE A 63 -2.85 -21.40 1.97
N ALA A 64 -3.04 -20.28 2.66
CA ALA A 64 -2.71 -20.20 4.07
C ALA A 64 -3.62 -21.12 4.90
N THR A 65 -3.02 -22.02 5.64
CA THR A 65 -3.74 -23.01 6.48
C THR A 65 -3.51 -22.78 7.97
N ASN A 66 -2.53 -21.97 8.33
CA ASN A 66 -2.16 -21.73 9.71
C ASN A 66 -1.69 -20.29 9.95
N TYR A 67 -1.65 -19.91 11.22
CA TYR A 67 -1.24 -18.58 11.67
C TYR A 67 0.17 -18.18 11.18
N SER A 68 1.14 -19.11 11.20
CA SER A 68 2.51 -18.82 10.79
C SER A 68 2.61 -18.44 9.31
N MET A 69 1.84 -19.09 8.43
CA MET A 69 1.76 -18.70 7.02
C MET A 69 1.17 -17.31 6.85
N LEU A 70 0.13 -16.99 7.62
CA LEU A 70 -0.46 -15.64 7.59
C LEU A 70 0.53 -14.59 8.06
N LEU A 71 1.33 -14.87 9.12
CA LEU A 71 2.38 -13.96 9.57
C LEU A 71 3.37 -13.62 8.45
N VAL A 72 3.83 -14.63 7.71
CA VAL A 72 4.75 -14.43 6.58
C VAL A 72 4.09 -13.59 5.47
N ILE A 73 2.82 -13.84 5.15
CA ILE A 73 2.10 -13.08 4.12
C ILE A 73 1.92 -11.62 4.55
N TYR A 74 1.55 -11.37 5.80
CA TYR A 74 1.38 -10.00 6.30
C TYR A 74 2.72 -9.25 6.38
N LEU A 75 3.81 -9.94 6.71
CA LEU A 75 5.16 -9.40 6.63
C LEU A 75 5.51 -9.01 5.19
N VAL A 76 5.27 -9.91 4.23
CA VAL A 76 5.48 -9.64 2.80
C VAL A 76 4.63 -8.48 2.34
N TRP A 77 3.37 -8.40 2.73
CA TRP A 77 2.50 -7.26 2.40
C TRP A 77 3.00 -5.95 3.01
N GLY A 78 3.43 -5.95 4.28
CA GLY A 78 4.03 -4.77 4.91
C GLY A 78 5.24 -4.27 4.14
N PHE A 79 6.05 -5.20 3.63
CA PHE A 79 7.21 -4.86 2.80
C PHE A 79 6.79 -4.43 1.39
N THR A 80 6.03 -5.23 0.65
CA THR A 80 5.74 -4.97 -0.78
C THR A 80 4.79 -3.79 -0.99
N ALA A 81 3.75 -3.65 -0.17
CA ALA A 81 2.77 -2.59 -0.34
C ALA A 81 3.29 -1.19 0.07
N LEU A 82 4.30 -1.14 0.97
CA LEU A 82 4.74 0.12 1.56
C LEU A 82 6.18 0.49 1.18
N PHE A 83 7.05 -0.48 0.93
CA PHE A 83 8.49 -0.26 0.74
C PHE A 83 8.82 0.78 -0.32
N ALA A 84 8.36 0.58 -1.52
CA ALA A 84 8.72 1.45 -2.62
C ALA A 84 7.50 2.12 -3.29
N PHE A 85 6.29 1.65 -3.01
CA PHE A 85 5.09 2.15 -3.65
C PHE A 85 4.85 3.63 -3.37
N TRP A 86 4.79 4.02 -2.10
CA TRP A 86 4.50 5.41 -1.73
C TRP A 86 5.58 6.40 -2.13
N PRO A 87 6.88 6.16 -1.84
CA PRO A 87 7.94 7.04 -2.31
C PRO A 87 7.98 7.17 -3.84
N ALA A 88 7.78 6.05 -4.55
CA ALA A 88 7.74 6.06 -6.00
C ALA A 88 6.50 6.79 -6.56
N LEU A 89 5.34 6.63 -5.93
CA LEU A 89 4.10 7.34 -6.30
C LEU A 89 4.27 8.85 -6.12
N VAL A 90 4.77 9.28 -4.95
CA VAL A 90 5.04 10.70 -4.66
C VAL A 90 6.03 11.28 -5.66
N LYS A 91 7.12 10.56 -5.95
CA LYS A 91 8.11 10.98 -6.96
C LYS A 91 7.50 11.04 -8.35
N GLY A 92 6.69 10.05 -8.74
CA GLY A 92 6.00 10.02 -10.02
C GLY A 92 5.07 11.21 -10.20
N ILE A 93 4.26 11.54 -9.19
CA ILE A 93 3.33 12.69 -9.24
C ILE A 93 4.10 14.00 -9.27
N ARG A 94 5.14 14.12 -8.44
CA ARG A 94 6.00 15.32 -8.43
C ARG A 94 6.61 15.61 -9.80
N SER A 95 6.96 14.58 -10.56
CA SER A 95 7.52 14.73 -11.90
C SER A 95 6.51 15.10 -12.98
N LEU A 96 5.21 14.96 -12.73
CA LEU A 96 4.13 15.26 -13.68
C LEU A 96 3.63 16.70 -13.59
N ALA A 97 4.01 17.44 -12.56
CA ALA A 97 3.51 18.80 -12.32
C ALA A 97 4.65 19.80 -12.08
N SER A 98 4.47 21.03 -12.55
CA SER A 98 5.39 22.13 -12.24
C SER A 98 5.38 22.46 -10.75
N SER A 99 6.39 23.17 -10.26
CA SER A 99 6.50 23.57 -8.85
C SER A 99 5.28 24.33 -8.34
N GLU A 100 4.63 25.10 -9.20
CA GLU A 100 3.44 25.90 -8.87
C GLU A 100 2.16 25.06 -8.83
N GLU A 101 2.14 23.91 -9.52
CA GLU A 101 0.97 23.04 -9.64
C GLU A 101 1.03 21.79 -8.76
N GLN A 102 2.08 21.60 -7.99
CA GLN A 102 2.26 20.43 -7.10
C GLN A 102 1.04 20.23 -6.19
N GLY A 103 0.52 21.29 -5.58
CA GLY A 103 -0.66 21.21 -4.73
C GLY A 103 -1.90 20.66 -5.43
N LYS A 104 -2.12 21.06 -6.70
CA LYS A 104 -3.22 20.54 -7.52
C LYS A 104 -3.02 19.06 -7.85
N ALA A 105 -1.80 18.67 -8.23
CA ALA A 105 -1.47 17.28 -8.57
C ALA A 105 -1.69 16.33 -7.39
N TYR A 106 -1.24 16.69 -6.20
CA TYR A 106 -1.50 15.92 -4.99
C TYR A 106 -2.98 15.93 -4.60
N GLY A 107 -3.69 17.06 -4.76
CA GLY A 107 -5.13 17.14 -4.55
C GLY A 107 -5.91 16.19 -5.46
N PHE A 108 -5.57 16.12 -6.74
CA PHE A 108 -6.18 15.16 -7.68
C PHE A 108 -5.86 13.71 -7.30
N MET A 109 -4.62 13.42 -6.90
CA MET A 109 -4.24 12.09 -6.42
C MET A 109 -5.10 11.66 -5.23
N GLU A 110 -5.21 12.52 -4.21
CA GLU A 110 -5.98 12.21 -3.01
C GLU A 110 -7.48 12.09 -3.27
N ALA A 111 -8.05 12.96 -4.11
CA ALA A 111 -9.43 12.86 -4.54
C ALA A 111 -9.69 11.56 -5.31
N GLY A 112 -8.82 11.21 -6.26
CA GLY A 112 -8.88 9.95 -7.00
C GLY A 112 -8.77 8.73 -6.07
N ARG A 113 -7.88 8.80 -5.09
CA ARG A 113 -7.73 7.75 -4.07
C ARG A 113 -9.02 7.57 -3.25
N GLY A 114 -9.66 8.67 -2.83
CA GLY A 114 -10.91 8.62 -2.09
C GLY A 114 -12.04 7.99 -2.89
N VAL A 115 -12.25 8.44 -4.13
CA VAL A 115 -13.27 7.87 -5.03
C VAL A 115 -13.01 6.40 -5.32
N THR A 116 -11.77 6.05 -5.67
CA THR A 116 -11.38 4.67 -5.96
C THR A 116 -11.57 3.79 -4.73
N ASN A 117 -11.21 4.28 -3.53
CA ASN A 117 -11.39 3.53 -2.28
C ASN A 117 -12.87 3.22 -2.02
N ALA A 118 -13.77 4.18 -2.21
CA ALA A 118 -15.20 3.94 -2.07
C ALA A 118 -15.73 2.95 -3.12
N ALA A 119 -15.34 3.12 -4.38
CA ALA A 119 -15.80 2.28 -5.47
C ALA A 119 -15.34 0.82 -5.31
N HIS A 120 -14.03 0.59 -5.09
CA HIS A 120 -13.53 -0.78 -4.98
C HIS A 120 -14.04 -1.50 -3.72
N LEU A 121 -14.25 -0.77 -2.61
CA LEU A 121 -14.85 -1.34 -1.41
C LEU A 121 -16.29 -1.78 -1.66
N ALA A 122 -17.09 -0.96 -2.36
CA ALA A 122 -18.46 -1.32 -2.73
C ALA A 122 -18.50 -2.56 -3.63
N ILE A 123 -17.61 -2.63 -4.64
CA ILE A 123 -17.51 -3.79 -5.54
C ILE A 123 -17.08 -5.04 -4.76
N ALA A 124 -16.06 -4.94 -3.92
CA ALA A 124 -15.58 -6.06 -3.11
C ALA A 124 -16.69 -6.58 -2.18
N LEU A 125 -17.41 -5.68 -1.51
CA LEU A 125 -18.55 -6.03 -0.67
C LEU A 125 -19.64 -6.75 -1.46
N ALA A 126 -20.00 -6.26 -2.63
CA ALA A 126 -21.00 -6.90 -3.50
C ALA A 126 -20.57 -8.34 -3.90
N ILE A 127 -19.30 -8.52 -4.30
CA ILE A 127 -18.74 -9.83 -4.66
C ILE A 127 -18.79 -10.79 -3.47
N ILE A 128 -18.27 -10.35 -2.32
CA ILE A 128 -18.21 -11.16 -1.10
C ILE A 128 -19.61 -11.56 -0.66
N THR A 129 -20.55 -10.61 -0.64
CA THR A 129 -21.95 -10.86 -0.24
C THR A 129 -22.65 -11.84 -1.20
N ALA A 130 -22.50 -11.64 -2.52
CA ALA A 130 -23.08 -12.52 -3.53
C ALA A 130 -22.53 -13.95 -3.47
N ILE A 131 -21.26 -14.14 -3.16
CA ILE A 131 -20.65 -15.45 -2.99
C ILE A 131 -21.06 -16.08 -1.66
N THR A 132 -21.03 -15.28 -0.58
CA THR A 132 -21.40 -15.73 0.77
C THR A 132 -22.84 -16.26 0.81
N SER A 133 -23.78 -15.59 0.15
CA SER A 133 -25.18 -16.01 0.10
C SER A 133 -25.39 -17.35 -0.58
N LYS A 134 -24.51 -17.74 -1.52
CA LYS A 134 -24.60 -18.98 -2.29
C LYS A 134 -23.71 -20.10 -1.77
N ARG A 135 -22.55 -19.79 -1.22
CA ARG A 135 -21.47 -20.76 -0.92
C ARG A 135 -20.89 -20.65 0.49
N GLY A 136 -21.47 -19.79 1.33
CA GLY A 136 -21.01 -19.57 2.70
C GLY A 136 -19.88 -18.57 2.85
N SER A 137 -19.62 -18.14 4.09
CA SER A 137 -18.70 -17.05 4.43
C SER A 137 -17.24 -17.30 4.02
N ALA A 138 -16.76 -18.52 4.15
CA ALA A 138 -15.39 -18.87 3.74
C ALA A 138 -15.17 -18.71 2.23
N ALA A 139 -16.16 -19.08 1.40
CA ALA A 139 -16.10 -18.89 -0.04
C ALA A 139 -16.18 -17.41 -0.42
N GLY A 140 -17.01 -16.63 0.27
CA GLY A 140 -17.10 -15.18 0.10
C GLY A 140 -15.77 -14.50 0.40
N LEU A 141 -15.11 -14.86 1.50
CA LEU A 141 -13.81 -14.35 1.87
C LEU A 141 -12.75 -14.64 0.78
N LYS A 142 -12.67 -15.88 0.32
CA LYS A 142 -11.77 -16.26 -0.80
C LYS A 142 -12.05 -15.46 -2.07
N GLY A 143 -13.33 -15.22 -2.38
CA GLY A 143 -13.73 -14.38 -3.51
C GLY A 143 -13.21 -12.94 -3.40
N GLY A 144 -13.29 -12.35 -2.21
CA GLY A 144 -12.71 -11.04 -1.93
C GLY A 144 -11.19 -11.00 -2.09
N ILE A 145 -10.48 -12.01 -1.56
CA ILE A 145 -9.02 -12.12 -1.69
C ILE A 145 -8.63 -12.23 -3.18
N ILE A 146 -9.31 -13.05 -3.96
CA ILE A 146 -9.07 -13.18 -5.41
C ILE A 146 -9.29 -11.84 -6.11
N PHE A 147 -10.41 -11.17 -5.83
CA PHE A 147 -10.73 -9.87 -6.43
C PHE A 147 -9.61 -8.85 -6.18
N TYR A 148 -9.21 -8.66 -4.92
CA TYR A 148 -8.13 -7.72 -4.59
C TYR A 148 -6.80 -8.11 -5.24
N SER A 149 -6.43 -9.39 -5.22
CA SER A 149 -5.19 -9.88 -5.81
C SER A 149 -5.13 -9.63 -7.32
N VAL A 150 -6.24 -9.92 -8.03
CA VAL A 150 -6.33 -9.68 -9.48
C VAL A 150 -6.27 -8.21 -9.80
N VAL A 151 -7.05 -7.37 -9.10
CA VAL A 151 -7.07 -5.91 -9.33
C VAL A 151 -5.69 -5.31 -9.17
N VAL A 152 -4.98 -5.66 -8.09
CA VAL A 152 -3.65 -5.09 -7.80
C VAL A 152 -2.63 -5.55 -8.86
N ILE A 153 -2.65 -6.82 -9.31
CA ILE A 153 -1.77 -7.30 -10.38
C ILE A 153 -2.08 -6.60 -11.71
N VAL A 154 -3.35 -6.50 -12.07
CA VAL A 154 -3.76 -5.81 -13.30
C VAL A 154 -3.30 -4.35 -13.29
N LEU A 155 -3.50 -3.64 -12.18
CA LEU A 155 -3.00 -2.27 -12.02
C LEU A 155 -1.47 -2.21 -12.13
N GLY A 156 -0.74 -3.16 -11.55
CA GLY A 156 0.72 -3.23 -11.68
C GLY A 156 1.17 -3.40 -13.14
N ILE A 157 0.47 -4.24 -13.90
CA ILE A 157 0.74 -4.43 -15.33
C ILE A 157 0.37 -3.17 -16.14
N LEU A 158 -0.78 -2.53 -15.84
CA LEU A 158 -1.18 -1.29 -16.51
C LEU A 158 -0.16 -0.16 -16.28
N VAL A 159 0.34 -0.01 -15.05
CA VAL A 159 1.43 0.94 -14.76
C VAL A 159 2.68 0.59 -15.56
N LEU A 160 3.04 -0.70 -15.64
CA LEU A 160 4.19 -1.14 -16.42
C LEU A 160 4.06 -0.82 -17.92
N LEU A 161 2.86 -0.88 -18.47
CA LEU A 161 2.63 -0.65 -19.89
C LEU A 161 2.46 0.83 -20.23
N PHE A 162 1.69 1.55 -19.44
CA PHE A 162 1.21 2.90 -19.78
C PHE A 162 1.93 4.05 -19.07
N PHE A 163 2.49 3.80 -17.88
CA PHE A 163 3.20 4.86 -17.16
C PHE A 163 4.53 5.16 -17.86
N LYS A 164 4.76 6.43 -18.16
CA LYS A 164 6.04 6.91 -18.71
C LYS A 164 6.91 7.36 -17.55
N ASP A 165 8.14 6.85 -17.50
CA ASP A 165 9.11 7.38 -16.55
C ASP A 165 9.40 8.84 -16.88
N PRO A 166 9.53 9.71 -15.85
CA PRO A 166 9.97 11.09 -16.08
C PRO A 166 11.36 11.08 -16.69
N GLU A 167 11.56 11.91 -17.70
CA GLU A 167 12.87 12.14 -18.28
C GLU A 167 13.80 12.71 -17.20
N THR A 168 14.77 11.93 -16.81
CA THR A 168 15.86 12.23 -15.88
C THR A 168 15.46 12.87 -14.55
N SER A 169 15.45 12.06 -13.49
CA SER A 169 15.65 12.63 -12.16
C SER A 169 17.06 13.23 -12.12
N ASP A 170 17.12 14.53 -11.88
CA ASP A 170 18.37 15.27 -11.74
C ASP A 170 19.23 14.57 -10.69
N LYS A 171 20.49 14.23 -11.02
CA LYS A 171 21.40 13.54 -10.10
C LYS A 171 21.64 14.33 -8.80
N SER A 172 21.30 15.63 -8.82
CA SER A 172 21.38 16.53 -7.65
C SER A 172 20.30 16.28 -6.58
N GLU A 173 19.20 15.60 -6.91
CA GLU A 173 18.10 15.29 -5.97
C GLU A 173 18.26 13.91 -5.27
N ARG A 174 19.41 13.25 -5.40
CA ARG A 174 19.64 11.96 -4.74
C ARG A 174 19.69 12.10 -3.22
N PHE A 175 19.23 11.05 -2.56
CA PHE A 175 19.23 10.95 -1.09
C PHE A 175 20.54 11.43 -0.47
N ASN A 176 20.45 12.44 0.39
CA ASN A 176 21.56 12.97 1.14
C ASN A 176 21.26 12.92 2.63
N PHE A 177 21.94 12.04 3.34
CA PHE A 177 21.74 11.84 4.78
C PHE A 177 21.92 13.12 5.61
N LYS A 178 22.84 14.01 5.21
CA LYS A 178 23.01 15.30 5.87
C LYS A 178 21.79 16.21 5.74
N GLN A 179 21.14 16.21 4.56
CA GLN A 179 19.91 16.97 4.36
C GLN A 179 18.77 16.44 5.21
N VAL A 180 18.64 15.11 5.32
CA VAL A 180 17.62 14.48 6.19
C VAL A 180 17.82 14.92 7.65
N LEU A 181 19.05 14.84 8.17
CA LEU A 181 19.35 15.30 9.53
C LEU A 181 19.08 16.79 9.73
N THR A 182 19.30 17.60 8.71
CA THR A 182 18.99 19.03 8.77
C THR A 182 17.49 19.28 8.84
N VAL A 183 16.72 18.59 8.01
CA VAL A 183 15.26 18.67 7.98
C VAL A 183 14.65 18.17 9.29
N MET A 184 15.18 17.10 9.88
CA MET A 184 14.73 16.58 11.18
C MET A 184 14.96 17.55 12.36
N LYS A 185 15.86 18.51 12.22
CA LYS A 185 16.08 19.56 13.23
C LYS A 185 15.03 20.67 13.18
N LEU A 186 14.24 20.75 12.11
CA LEU A 186 13.21 21.77 11.96
C LEU A 186 11.97 21.43 12.80
N PRO A 187 11.54 22.28 13.75
CA PRO A 187 10.36 21.99 14.57
C PRO A 187 9.07 21.87 13.75
N GLN A 188 8.99 22.54 12.59
CA GLN A 188 7.85 22.46 11.69
C GLN A 188 7.61 21.02 11.19
N VAL A 189 8.68 20.24 11.00
CA VAL A 189 8.57 18.83 10.56
C VAL A 189 7.86 18.01 11.63
N TRP A 190 8.20 18.19 12.88
CA TRP A 190 7.58 17.47 14.00
C TRP A 190 6.12 17.87 14.21
N ILE A 191 5.80 19.15 14.02
CA ILE A 191 4.40 19.64 14.07
C ILE A 191 3.60 19.00 12.95
N LEU A 192 4.11 18.95 11.72
CA LEU A 192 3.43 18.26 10.60
C LEU A 192 3.28 16.75 10.85
N CYS A 193 4.30 16.10 11.39
CA CYS A 193 4.20 14.69 11.78
C CYS A 193 3.11 14.47 12.83
N LEU A 194 3.02 15.35 13.84
CA LEU A 194 1.98 15.27 14.87
C LEU A 194 0.57 15.44 14.27
N ILE A 195 0.39 16.43 13.39
CA ILE A 195 -0.89 16.68 12.70
C ILE A 195 -1.27 15.44 11.87
N LEU A 196 -0.33 14.88 11.12
CA LEU A 196 -0.58 13.66 10.33
C LEU A 196 -0.94 12.47 11.23
N CYS A 197 -0.21 12.25 12.32
CA CYS A 197 -0.56 11.20 13.27
C CYS A 197 -1.97 11.36 13.82
N CYS A 198 -2.34 12.57 14.27
CA CYS A 198 -3.68 12.84 14.79
C CYS A 198 -4.77 12.59 13.73
N THR A 199 -4.56 13.04 12.49
CA THR A 199 -5.55 12.86 11.43
C THR A 199 -5.69 11.40 11.01
N TYR A 200 -4.62 10.61 10.99
CA TYR A 200 -4.68 9.18 10.68
C TYR A 200 -5.35 8.37 11.79
N VAL A 201 -5.11 8.68 13.06
CA VAL A 201 -5.77 8.01 14.20
C VAL A 201 -7.28 8.25 14.19
N MET A 202 -7.73 9.42 13.72
CA MET A 202 -9.17 9.75 13.62
C MET A 202 -9.87 9.03 12.45
N ASN A 203 -9.13 8.44 11.51
CA ASN A 203 -9.65 7.73 10.32
C ASN A 203 -9.67 6.20 10.48
N MET A 204 -9.19 5.66 11.60
CA MET A 204 -9.23 4.23 11.94
C MET A 204 -10.42 3.90 12.86
#